data_2e6f7cf4458ad590009fa6a8d3b2c6fe
#
_entry.id   2e6f7cf4458ad590009fa6a8d3b2c6fe
#
_cell.length_a   1.000
_cell.length_b   1.000
_cell.length_c   1.000
_cell.angle_alpha   90.00
_cell.angle_beta   90.00
_cell.angle_gamma   90.00
#
_symmetry.space_group_name_H-M   'P 1'
#
loop_
_entity.id
_entity.type
_entity.pdbx_description
1 polymer ?
#
loop_
_entity_poly.entity_id
_entity_poly.type
_entity_poly.pdbx_seq_one_letter_code
_entity_poly.pdbx_strand_id
1 'polypeptide(L)'
;MSRTLFVTTALPYANGSFHIGHIMEYIQADIWVRSMRMAGHTVHFVGADDAHGAPIMLKAEKEGITPQALVARYAAERPRYLDGFHIRFDHWHSTDTPENVALSQEIYRALKSEGLIETRSIEQFYDPVKGMFLADRYIKGECPRCHAKDQYGDSCEVCGAVYAPTELINPYSALTGAAPVLKSSDHFFFKLSDPRCVEFLQQWTTGANRQGVKHLQAEVQAKTREWLVGDDGEAKLGDWDISRDAPYFGIEIPDAPGKYFYVWLDAPVGYLASLKSYCAAKGLDFDALLDPAGPTEQVHFIGKDIIYFHALFWPAMLKFAGRKTPDQLNVHGFITVSGEKMSKSRGTGISPLRYLEIGMDAEWLRYYMAAKLNARVEDMDFNPEDFVARVNSDLVGKYVNIASRAAAFIPRHFDGELAYDGDTDALAAEFAQQAESIRAAFEAREYNRAVREIMAHADRINQAFDAAQPWVMAKGIGAADAATRARLQDICSRALAGFKALSVMLAPVL
;
A
#
# COMPACT_ATOMS: atom_id res chain seq x y z
N MET A 1 -21.12 11.99 -9.56
CA MET A 1 -20.56 11.79 -10.91
C MET A 1 -19.54 10.67 -10.86
N SER A 2 -19.42 9.87 -11.93
CA SER A 2 -18.35 8.86 -12.03
C SER A 2 -16.99 9.54 -12.11
N ARG A 3 -15.98 9.00 -11.41
CA ARG A 3 -14.58 9.46 -11.40
C ARG A 3 -13.72 8.44 -12.13
N THR A 4 -12.59 8.86 -12.67
CA THR A 4 -11.54 7.97 -13.19
C THR A 4 -10.36 8.05 -12.24
N LEU A 5 -9.92 6.90 -11.72
CA LEU A 5 -8.90 6.78 -10.68
C LEU A 5 -7.76 5.91 -11.20
N PHE A 6 -6.55 6.42 -11.11
CA PHE A 6 -5.32 5.64 -11.21
C PHE A 6 -4.82 5.36 -9.80
N VAL A 7 -4.80 4.11 -9.40
CA VAL A 7 -4.45 3.67 -8.04
C VAL A 7 -3.25 2.75 -8.08
N THR A 8 -2.32 2.97 -7.15
CA THR A 8 -1.16 2.11 -6.97
C THR A 8 -0.77 2.01 -5.50
N THR A 9 0.05 1.01 -5.18
CA THR A 9 0.67 0.80 -3.87
C THR A 9 2.17 0.94 -3.98
N ALA A 10 2.87 1.08 -2.86
CA ALA A 10 4.33 1.03 -2.86
C ALA A 10 4.84 -0.23 -3.58
N LEU A 11 5.87 -0.07 -4.40
CA LEU A 11 6.46 -1.20 -5.11
C LEU A 11 7.30 -2.04 -4.13
N PRO A 12 7.03 -3.35 -4.03
CA PRO A 12 7.80 -4.23 -3.17
C PRO A 12 9.19 -4.47 -3.78
N TYR A 13 10.21 -4.37 -2.96
CA TYR A 13 11.57 -4.60 -3.41
C TYR A 13 11.80 -6.09 -3.76
N ALA A 14 12.25 -6.35 -5.01
CA ALA A 14 12.31 -7.70 -5.59
C ALA A 14 13.50 -8.55 -5.09
N ASN A 15 13.88 -8.39 -3.83
CA ASN A 15 14.94 -9.16 -3.17
C ASN A 15 14.42 -10.16 -2.13
N GLY A 16 13.11 -10.32 -2.00
CA GLY A 16 12.49 -11.19 -1.01
C GLY A 16 11.02 -11.48 -1.24
N SER A 17 10.54 -12.49 -0.53
CA SER A 17 9.13 -12.84 -0.46
C SER A 17 8.33 -11.78 0.30
N PHE A 18 7.03 -11.67 0.01
CA PHE A 18 6.14 -10.76 0.73
C PHE A 18 6.07 -11.12 2.22
N HIS A 19 6.05 -10.10 3.04
CA HIS A 19 5.72 -10.19 4.47
C HIS A 19 4.33 -9.61 4.72
N ILE A 20 3.82 -9.81 5.94
CA ILE A 20 2.45 -9.41 6.29
C ILE A 20 2.21 -7.89 6.14
N GLY A 21 3.24 -7.05 6.23
CA GLY A 21 3.14 -5.61 5.98
C GLY A 21 2.76 -5.27 4.54
N HIS A 22 3.34 -5.98 3.55
CA HIS A 22 2.93 -5.83 2.15
C HIS A 22 1.46 -6.27 1.97
N ILE A 23 1.07 -7.40 2.58
CA ILE A 23 -0.30 -7.90 2.50
C ILE A 23 -1.29 -6.91 3.12
N MET A 24 -0.95 -6.28 4.24
CA MET A 24 -1.77 -5.23 4.86
C MET A 24 -1.96 -4.02 3.94
N GLU A 25 -0.88 -3.54 3.32
CA GLU A 25 -0.94 -2.42 2.37
C GLU A 25 -1.85 -2.75 1.19
N TYR A 26 -1.68 -3.95 0.60
CA TYR A 26 -2.46 -4.35 -0.56
C TYR A 26 -3.92 -4.63 -0.22
N ILE A 27 -4.22 -5.22 0.94
CA ILE A 27 -5.59 -5.43 1.40
C ILE A 27 -6.32 -4.10 1.56
N GLN A 28 -5.72 -3.11 2.21
CA GLN A 28 -6.40 -1.82 2.40
C GLN A 28 -6.62 -1.07 1.08
N ALA A 29 -5.66 -1.15 0.15
CA ALA A 29 -5.81 -0.57 -1.18
C ALA A 29 -6.90 -1.30 -1.99
N ASP A 30 -6.92 -2.64 -1.97
CA ASP A 30 -7.90 -3.47 -2.66
C ASP A 30 -9.33 -3.26 -2.11
N ILE A 31 -9.49 -3.13 -0.79
CA ILE A 31 -10.78 -2.78 -0.17
C ILE A 31 -11.27 -1.43 -0.70
N TRP A 32 -10.40 -0.43 -0.74
CA TRP A 32 -10.74 0.90 -1.26
C TRP A 32 -11.11 0.85 -2.73
N VAL A 33 -10.32 0.17 -3.55
CA VAL A 33 -10.55 -0.01 -5.00
C VAL A 33 -11.89 -0.72 -5.25
N ARG A 34 -12.18 -1.82 -4.56
CA ARG A 34 -13.47 -2.52 -4.67
C ARG A 34 -14.62 -1.60 -4.31
N SER A 35 -14.52 -0.85 -3.22
CA SER A 35 -15.53 0.11 -2.80
C SER A 35 -15.76 1.20 -3.86
N MET A 36 -14.69 1.76 -4.44
CA MET A 36 -14.80 2.77 -5.51
C MET A 36 -15.47 2.20 -6.78
N ARG A 37 -15.12 0.97 -7.18
CA ARG A 37 -15.77 0.29 -8.30
C ARG A 37 -17.25 0.03 -8.04
N MET A 38 -17.60 -0.41 -6.84
CA MET A 38 -19.01 -0.60 -6.43
C MET A 38 -19.79 0.71 -6.39
N ALA A 39 -19.11 1.83 -6.13
CA ALA A 39 -19.70 3.18 -6.24
C ALA A 39 -19.86 3.69 -7.69
N GLY A 40 -19.45 2.89 -8.69
CA GLY A 40 -19.59 3.24 -10.12
C GLY A 40 -18.46 4.07 -10.69
N HIS A 41 -17.29 4.09 -10.03
CA HIS A 41 -16.10 4.76 -10.53
C HIS A 41 -15.28 3.83 -11.44
N THR A 42 -14.57 4.41 -12.43
CA THR A 42 -13.58 3.71 -13.23
C THR A 42 -12.26 3.70 -12.47
N VAL A 43 -11.74 2.51 -12.14
CA VAL A 43 -10.49 2.38 -11.36
C VAL A 43 -9.50 1.52 -12.12
N HIS A 44 -8.33 2.08 -12.38
CA HIS A 44 -7.15 1.39 -12.91
C HIS A 44 -6.19 1.14 -11.75
N PHE A 45 -6.14 -0.10 -11.28
CA PHE A 45 -5.33 -0.51 -10.13
C PHE A 45 -4.13 -1.32 -10.59
N VAL A 46 -2.95 -0.71 -10.60
CA VAL A 46 -1.72 -1.36 -11.10
C VAL A 46 -0.63 -1.40 -10.02
N GLY A 47 0.21 -2.41 -10.09
CA GLY A 47 1.36 -2.61 -9.23
C GLY A 47 2.58 -3.05 -10.04
N ALA A 48 3.75 -3.06 -9.41
CA ALA A 48 4.98 -3.56 -10.01
C ALA A 48 5.97 -4.02 -8.92
N ASP A 49 6.97 -4.79 -9.31
CA ASP A 49 8.15 -5.05 -8.48
C ASP A 49 9.21 -3.96 -8.67
N ASP A 50 9.78 -3.45 -7.57
CA ASP A 50 11.01 -2.64 -7.57
C ASP A 50 12.20 -3.58 -7.75
N ALA A 51 12.79 -3.57 -8.95
CA ALA A 51 13.70 -4.61 -9.43
C ALA A 51 15.17 -4.21 -9.50
N HIS A 52 15.54 -2.98 -9.14
CA HIS A 52 16.90 -2.47 -9.31
C HIS A 52 17.63 -2.28 -7.98
N GLY A 53 18.93 -2.03 -8.06
CA GLY A 53 19.76 -1.62 -6.93
C GLY A 53 20.83 -2.63 -6.50
N ALA A 54 21.81 -2.13 -5.78
CA ALA A 54 22.96 -2.90 -5.31
C ALA A 54 22.58 -4.11 -4.42
N PRO A 55 21.57 -4.05 -3.53
CA PRO A 55 21.17 -5.21 -2.72
C PRO A 55 20.71 -6.41 -3.55
N ILE A 56 20.02 -6.19 -4.67
CA ILE A 56 19.61 -7.25 -5.60
C ILE A 56 20.82 -7.84 -6.29
N MET A 57 21.68 -6.97 -6.80
CA MET A 57 22.94 -7.39 -7.46
C MET A 57 23.80 -8.28 -6.55
N LEU A 58 24.06 -7.84 -5.34
CA LEU A 58 24.89 -8.56 -4.38
C LEU A 58 24.27 -9.87 -3.89
N LYS A 59 22.93 -9.90 -3.74
CA LYS A 59 22.22 -11.13 -3.40
C LYS A 59 22.28 -12.14 -4.53
N ALA A 60 22.07 -11.71 -5.77
CA ALA A 60 22.17 -12.56 -6.96
C ALA A 60 23.58 -13.15 -7.09
N GLU A 61 24.63 -12.32 -6.91
CA GLU A 61 26.01 -12.77 -6.91
C GLU A 61 26.30 -13.83 -5.83
N LYS A 62 25.82 -13.58 -4.60
CA LYS A 62 25.95 -14.54 -3.49
C LYS A 62 25.28 -15.88 -3.79
N GLU A 63 24.20 -15.87 -4.56
CA GLU A 63 23.46 -17.06 -4.96
C GLU A 63 23.98 -17.67 -6.28
N GLY A 64 24.96 -17.06 -6.94
CA GLY A 64 25.54 -17.53 -8.20
C GLY A 64 24.61 -17.44 -9.40
N ILE A 65 23.66 -16.49 -9.38
CA ILE A 65 22.68 -16.24 -10.45
C ILE A 65 22.77 -14.78 -10.92
N THR A 66 22.10 -14.46 -12.03
CA THR A 66 22.00 -13.06 -12.49
C THR A 66 20.97 -12.28 -11.68
N PRO A 67 21.08 -10.93 -11.56
CA PRO A 67 20.06 -10.09 -10.94
C PRO A 67 18.66 -10.30 -11.55
N GLN A 68 18.58 -10.40 -12.89
CA GLN A 68 17.32 -10.67 -13.61
C GLN A 68 16.71 -12.02 -13.21
N ALA A 69 17.52 -13.07 -13.06
CA ALA A 69 17.04 -14.39 -12.61
C ALA A 69 16.51 -14.34 -11.16
N LEU A 70 17.15 -13.55 -10.29
CA LEU A 70 16.69 -13.32 -8.93
C LEU A 70 15.34 -12.62 -8.89
N VAL A 71 15.20 -11.53 -9.64
CA VAL A 71 13.94 -10.76 -9.75
C VAL A 71 12.83 -11.62 -10.33
N ALA A 72 13.08 -12.35 -11.43
CA ALA A 72 12.12 -13.24 -12.07
C ALA A 72 11.61 -14.34 -11.10
N ARG A 73 12.49 -14.87 -10.25
CA ARG A 73 12.10 -15.87 -9.24
C ARG A 73 11.10 -15.30 -8.22
N TYR A 74 11.35 -14.09 -7.71
CA TYR A 74 10.40 -13.45 -6.79
C TYR A 74 9.12 -13.01 -7.49
N ALA A 75 9.20 -12.49 -8.71
CA ALA A 75 8.02 -12.16 -9.51
C ALA A 75 7.09 -13.37 -9.71
N ALA A 76 7.65 -14.57 -9.92
CA ALA A 76 6.89 -15.80 -10.05
C ALA A 76 6.15 -16.24 -8.77
N GLU A 77 6.56 -15.75 -7.60
CA GLU A 77 5.87 -16.00 -6.34
C GLU A 77 4.64 -15.08 -6.12
N ARG A 78 4.61 -13.90 -6.76
CA ARG A 78 3.60 -12.85 -6.49
C ARG A 78 2.15 -13.34 -6.64
N PRO A 79 1.78 -14.09 -7.68
CA PRO A 79 0.40 -14.58 -7.82
C PRO A 79 -0.09 -15.41 -6.63
N ARG A 80 0.79 -16.21 -6.00
CA ARG A 80 0.41 -17.02 -4.83
C ARG A 80 -0.07 -16.17 -3.65
N TYR A 81 0.53 -14.98 -3.48
CA TYR A 81 0.12 -14.04 -2.44
C TYR A 81 -1.13 -13.26 -2.85
N LEU A 82 -1.11 -12.69 -4.06
CA LEU A 82 -2.19 -11.83 -4.53
C LEU A 82 -3.50 -12.60 -4.63
N ASP A 83 -3.49 -13.75 -5.32
CA ASP A 83 -4.65 -14.62 -5.43
C ASP A 83 -5.05 -15.21 -4.07
N GLY A 84 -4.07 -15.64 -3.28
CA GLY A 84 -4.29 -16.25 -1.97
C GLY A 84 -4.96 -15.32 -0.96
N PHE A 85 -4.74 -14.01 -1.05
CA PHE A 85 -5.39 -12.99 -0.20
C PHE A 85 -6.48 -12.20 -0.91
N HIS A 86 -6.94 -12.69 -2.09
CA HIS A 86 -8.00 -12.08 -2.91
C HIS A 86 -7.69 -10.62 -3.30
N ILE A 87 -6.42 -10.28 -3.49
CA ILE A 87 -5.97 -8.94 -3.93
C ILE A 87 -5.91 -8.93 -5.45
N ARG A 88 -6.60 -7.98 -6.09
CA ARG A 88 -6.77 -7.98 -7.55
C ARG A 88 -6.30 -6.68 -8.17
N PHE A 89 -4.99 -6.64 -8.51
CA PHE A 89 -4.46 -5.65 -9.43
C PHE A 89 -4.97 -5.94 -10.86
N ASP A 90 -5.24 -4.88 -11.63
CA ASP A 90 -5.56 -5.01 -13.07
C ASP A 90 -4.32 -5.36 -13.89
N HIS A 91 -3.14 -4.98 -13.37
CA HIS A 91 -1.85 -5.25 -13.98
C HIS A 91 -0.74 -5.26 -12.92
N TRP A 92 0.20 -6.19 -13.07
CA TRP A 92 1.43 -6.26 -12.27
C TRP A 92 2.63 -6.25 -13.21
N HIS A 93 3.59 -5.36 -12.96
CA HIS A 93 4.73 -5.11 -13.84
C HIS A 93 6.06 -5.19 -13.08
N SER A 94 7.12 -4.60 -13.63
CA SER A 94 8.45 -4.50 -13.00
C SER A 94 9.12 -3.19 -13.43
N THR A 95 10.02 -2.69 -12.61
CA THR A 95 10.87 -1.56 -12.99
C THR A 95 11.99 -1.96 -13.97
N ASP A 96 12.37 -3.24 -14.04
CA ASP A 96 13.31 -3.77 -15.04
C ASP A 96 12.61 -4.04 -16.38
N THR A 97 12.15 -2.95 -17.04
CA THR A 97 11.39 -3.00 -18.29
C THR A 97 11.70 -1.82 -19.20
N PRO A 98 11.54 -1.99 -20.53
CA PRO A 98 11.77 -0.90 -21.49
C PRO A 98 10.94 0.36 -21.22
N GLU A 99 9.70 0.20 -20.75
CA GLU A 99 8.81 1.31 -20.40
C GLU A 99 9.40 2.16 -19.27
N ASN A 100 9.91 1.51 -18.24
CA ASN A 100 10.53 2.21 -17.11
C ASN A 100 11.84 2.89 -17.49
N VAL A 101 12.67 2.23 -18.32
CA VAL A 101 13.89 2.82 -18.87
C VAL A 101 13.56 4.11 -19.65
N ALA A 102 12.60 4.03 -20.58
CA ALA A 102 12.23 5.16 -21.42
C ALA A 102 11.68 6.33 -20.61
N LEU A 103 10.77 6.06 -19.66
CA LEU A 103 10.15 7.08 -18.82
C LEU A 103 11.16 7.72 -17.84
N SER A 104 12.03 6.93 -17.22
CA SER A 104 13.06 7.45 -16.31
C SER A 104 14.04 8.36 -17.04
N GLN A 105 14.48 7.97 -18.21
CA GLN A 105 15.37 8.79 -19.04
C GLN A 105 14.67 10.05 -19.58
N GLU A 106 13.40 9.97 -19.94
CA GLU A 106 12.60 11.13 -20.37
C GLU A 106 12.44 12.14 -19.24
N ILE A 107 12.04 11.68 -18.05
CA ILE A 107 11.91 12.52 -16.85
C ILE A 107 13.25 13.18 -16.51
N TYR A 108 14.34 12.44 -16.52
CA TYR A 108 15.68 12.99 -16.29
C TYR A 108 16.03 14.09 -17.28
N ARG A 109 15.79 13.87 -18.59
CA ARG A 109 16.07 14.88 -19.63
C ARG A 109 15.23 16.13 -19.42
N ALA A 110 13.96 15.98 -19.04
CA ALA A 110 13.09 17.11 -18.72
C ALA A 110 13.62 17.91 -17.53
N LEU A 111 13.97 17.25 -16.43
CA LEU A 111 14.56 17.91 -15.25
C LEU A 111 15.89 18.60 -15.58
N LYS A 112 16.71 17.99 -16.43
CA LYS A 112 17.98 18.57 -16.90
C LYS A 112 17.74 19.81 -17.76
N SER A 113 16.74 19.81 -18.64
CA SER A 113 16.38 20.98 -19.46
C SER A 113 15.84 22.15 -18.62
N GLU A 114 15.18 21.86 -17.50
CA GLU A 114 14.74 22.85 -16.51
C GLU A 114 15.89 23.39 -15.62
N GLY A 115 17.12 22.90 -15.81
CA GLY A 115 18.28 23.27 -15.00
C GLY A 115 18.24 22.75 -13.56
N LEU A 116 17.44 21.70 -13.32
CA LEU A 116 17.26 21.08 -11.99
C LEU A 116 18.17 19.89 -11.75
N ILE A 117 19.03 19.54 -12.70
CA ILE A 117 20.08 18.52 -12.52
C ILE A 117 21.44 19.22 -12.47
N GLU A 118 22.20 18.94 -11.42
CA GLU A 118 23.55 19.47 -11.21
C GLU A 118 24.54 18.29 -11.05
N THR A 119 25.73 18.46 -11.61
CA THR A 119 26.83 17.50 -11.41
C THR A 119 27.79 18.04 -10.35
N ARG A 120 28.10 17.21 -9.35
CA ARG A 120 29.06 17.53 -8.26
C ARG A 120 30.02 16.39 -8.10
N SER A 121 31.30 16.71 -7.91
CA SER A 121 32.30 15.71 -7.51
C SER A 121 32.19 15.47 -6.00
N ILE A 122 32.02 14.23 -5.59
CA ILE A 122 31.95 13.83 -4.19
C ILE A 122 32.99 12.76 -3.87
N GLU A 123 33.47 12.75 -2.64
CA GLU A 123 34.36 11.68 -2.15
C GLU A 123 33.52 10.57 -1.50
N GLN A 124 33.78 9.34 -1.92
CA GLN A 124 33.12 8.16 -1.40
C GLN A 124 34.12 7.06 -1.11
N PHE A 125 33.77 6.17 -0.19
CA PHE A 125 34.54 4.97 0.04
C PHE A 125 34.42 3.98 -1.11
N TYR A 126 35.56 3.48 -1.55
CA TYR A 126 35.70 2.49 -2.61
C TYR A 126 36.37 1.24 -2.06
N ASP A 127 35.79 0.09 -2.32
CA ASP A 127 36.36 -1.20 -1.99
C ASP A 127 37.36 -1.62 -3.09
N PRO A 128 38.66 -1.64 -2.83
CA PRO A 128 39.66 -1.98 -3.84
C PRO A 128 39.67 -3.48 -4.23
N VAL A 129 39.15 -4.35 -3.37
CA VAL A 129 39.04 -5.80 -3.62
C VAL A 129 37.80 -6.11 -4.46
N LYS A 130 36.65 -5.50 -4.11
CA LYS A 130 35.41 -5.66 -4.85
C LYS A 130 35.39 -4.85 -6.15
N GLY A 131 36.13 -3.76 -6.22
CA GLY A 131 36.17 -2.86 -7.37
C GLY A 131 34.91 -1.99 -7.50
N MET A 132 34.30 -1.58 -6.38
CA MET A 132 33.07 -0.77 -6.40
C MET A 132 33.01 0.27 -5.27
N PHE A 133 32.25 1.33 -5.48
CA PHE A 133 31.90 2.27 -4.43
C PHE A 133 30.96 1.62 -3.40
N LEU A 134 31.15 1.94 -2.13
CA LEU A 134 30.38 1.38 -1.03
C LEU A 134 29.24 2.33 -0.63
N ALA A 135 28.01 1.87 -0.76
CA ALA A 135 26.88 2.52 -0.14
C ALA A 135 26.92 2.36 1.40
N ASP A 136 26.21 3.21 2.12
CA ASP A 136 26.21 3.32 3.58
C ASP A 136 26.08 1.98 4.32
N ARG A 137 25.25 1.08 3.80
CA ARG A 137 25.02 -0.27 4.35
C ARG A 137 26.12 -1.30 4.02
N TYR A 138 27.06 -0.93 3.17
CA TYR A 138 28.20 -1.80 2.80
C TYR A 138 29.51 -1.34 3.40
N ILE A 139 29.45 -0.31 4.24
CA ILE A 139 30.58 0.13 5.03
C ILE A 139 30.27 0.01 6.51
N LYS A 140 31.23 -0.44 7.28
CA LYS A 140 31.16 -0.53 8.73
C LYS A 140 32.43 0.06 9.35
N GLY A 141 32.30 0.47 10.61
CA GLY A 141 33.39 1.01 11.38
C GLY A 141 32.99 1.26 12.83
N GLU A 142 33.80 1.99 13.52
CA GLU A 142 33.55 2.42 14.89
C GLU A 142 32.82 3.78 14.87
N CYS A 143 31.77 3.89 15.66
CA CYS A 143 30.97 5.11 15.77
C CYS A 143 31.82 6.31 16.22
N PRO A 144 31.81 7.46 15.54
CA PRO A 144 32.59 8.63 15.91
C PRO A 144 32.18 9.27 17.25
N ARG A 145 30.99 8.92 17.77
CA ARG A 145 30.48 9.50 19.03
C ARG A 145 30.59 8.58 20.25
N CYS A 146 30.17 7.32 20.13
CA CYS A 146 30.14 6.42 21.28
C CYS A 146 31.16 5.29 21.20
N HIS A 147 31.94 5.23 20.13
CA HIS A 147 32.96 4.22 19.88
C HIS A 147 32.50 2.77 19.82
N ALA A 148 31.16 2.57 19.64
CA ALA A 148 30.61 1.24 19.37
C ALA A 148 31.15 0.71 18.03
N LYS A 149 31.61 -0.54 18.04
CA LYS A 149 32.19 -1.20 16.85
C LYS A 149 31.09 -1.70 15.91
N ASP A 150 31.49 -1.99 14.67
CA ASP A 150 30.65 -2.63 13.64
C ASP A 150 29.38 -1.84 13.27
N GLN A 151 29.41 -0.51 13.44
CA GLN A 151 28.29 0.37 13.08
C GLN A 151 28.29 0.67 11.58
N TYR A 152 27.11 0.84 11.00
CA TYR A 152 26.95 1.18 9.58
C TYR A 152 27.32 2.64 9.27
N GLY A 153 27.50 2.94 7.97
CA GLY A 153 27.97 4.23 7.50
C GLY A 153 27.01 5.40 7.65
N ASP A 154 25.74 5.14 7.97
CA ASP A 154 24.68 6.16 8.07
C ASP A 154 24.28 6.49 9.52
N SER A 155 24.38 5.52 10.43
CA SER A 155 23.89 5.69 11.79
C SER A 155 24.44 4.64 12.76
N CYS A 156 24.52 5.00 14.04
CA CYS A 156 24.89 4.10 15.12
C CYS A 156 23.66 3.41 15.71
N GLU A 157 23.63 2.09 15.69
CA GLU A 157 22.54 1.30 16.28
C GLU A 157 22.56 1.33 17.83
N VAL A 158 23.69 1.73 18.44
CA VAL A 158 23.85 1.76 19.89
C VAL A 158 23.43 3.11 20.48
N CYS A 159 23.89 4.24 19.92
CA CYS A 159 23.60 5.56 20.49
C CYS A 159 22.65 6.41 19.64
N GLY A 160 22.21 5.93 18.46
CA GLY A 160 21.30 6.64 17.56
C GLY A 160 21.92 7.84 16.83
N ALA A 161 23.24 8.04 16.93
CA ALA A 161 23.91 9.14 16.24
C ALA A 161 23.89 8.93 14.71
N VAL A 162 23.58 10.00 13.97
CA VAL A 162 23.67 10.06 12.52
C VAL A 162 24.98 10.74 12.13
N TYR A 163 25.67 10.24 11.13
CA TYR A 163 26.97 10.72 10.63
C TYR A 163 27.18 10.35 9.18
N ALA A 164 28.12 11.01 8.50
CA ALA A 164 28.54 10.61 7.16
C ALA A 164 29.44 9.35 7.23
N PRO A 165 29.41 8.47 6.22
CA PRO A 165 30.28 7.26 6.18
C PRO A 165 31.75 7.58 6.40
N THR A 166 32.22 8.74 5.92
CA THR A 166 33.60 9.21 6.05
C THR A 166 34.00 9.60 7.47
N GLU A 167 33.06 9.74 8.38
CA GLU A 167 33.32 10.01 9.80
C GLU A 167 33.57 8.75 10.63
N LEU A 168 33.30 7.55 10.08
CA LEU A 168 33.53 6.30 10.76
C LEU A 168 35.03 6.15 11.09
N ILE A 169 35.32 5.67 12.30
CA ILE A 169 36.67 5.34 12.74
C ILE A 169 36.99 3.91 12.29
N ASN A 170 38.18 3.71 11.72
CA ASN A 170 38.61 2.41 11.19
C ASN A 170 37.60 1.75 10.26
N PRO A 171 37.12 2.42 9.20
CA PRO A 171 36.13 1.87 8.30
C PRO A 171 36.62 0.64 7.56
N TYR A 172 35.72 -0.31 7.32
CA TYR A 172 35.97 -1.49 6.50
C TYR A 172 34.75 -1.84 5.64
N SER A 173 35.03 -2.49 4.50
CA SER A 173 33.97 -3.02 3.63
C SER A 173 33.23 -4.16 4.31
N ALA A 174 31.91 -4.05 4.46
CA ALA A 174 31.10 -5.15 4.94
C ALA A 174 30.99 -6.32 3.94
N LEU A 175 31.45 -6.13 2.71
CA LEU A 175 31.41 -7.14 1.65
C LEU A 175 32.69 -8.02 1.64
N THR A 176 33.84 -7.40 1.84
CA THR A 176 35.15 -8.07 1.69
C THR A 176 35.99 -8.03 2.95
N GLY A 177 35.67 -7.18 3.93
CA GLY A 177 36.50 -6.90 5.09
C GLY A 177 37.72 -6.00 4.80
N ALA A 178 37.94 -5.58 3.54
CA ALA A 178 39.05 -4.74 3.16
C ALA A 178 38.93 -3.32 3.72
N ALA A 179 40.05 -2.66 4.01
CA ALA A 179 40.09 -1.24 4.28
C ALA A 179 39.71 -0.47 2.99
N PRO A 180 38.68 0.37 3.00
CA PRO A 180 38.28 1.11 1.81
C PRO A 180 39.21 2.29 1.59
N VAL A 181 39.27 2.76 0.36
CA VAL A 181 39.95 3.99 -0.02
C VAL A 181 38.98 5.07 -0.45
N LEU A 182 39.28 6.32 -0.15
CA LEU A 182 38.50 7.44 -0.68
C LEU A 182 38.81 7.65 -2.16
N LYS A 183 37.76 7.77 -2.95
CA LYS A 183 37.84 8.15 -4.37
C LYS A 183 36.79 9.20 -4.68
N SER A 184 37.18 10.19 -5.50
CA SER A 184 36.24 11.16 -6.06
C SER A 184 35.47 10.55 -7.23
N SER A 185 34.18 10.86 -7.30
CA SER A 185 33.31 10.50 -8.41
C SER A 185 32.33 11.63 -8.67
N ASP A 186 32.02 11.86 -9.96
CA ASP A 186 31.03 12.84 -10.34
C ASP A 186 29.63 12.23 -10.19
N HIS A 187 28.79 12.88 -9.39
CA HIS A 187 27.42 12.49 -9.14
C HIS A 187 26.44 13.51 -9.64
N PHE A 188 25.26 13.05 -10.00
CA PHE A 188 24.15 13.86 -10.47
C PHE A 188 23.16 14.10 -9.35
N PHE A 189 22.80 15.35 -9.12
CA PHE A 189 21.89 15.76 -8.06
C PHE A 189 20.62 16.40 -8.65
N PHE A 190 19.47 15.96 -8.21
CA PHE A 190 18.24 16.71 -8.43
C PHE A 190 18.18 17.82 -7.39
N LYS A 191 18.13 19.08 -7.86
CA LYS A 191 18.11 20.29 -7.02
C LYS A 191 16.75 20.46 -6.36
N LEU A 192 16.44 19.61 -5.39
CA LEU A 192 15.19 19.69 -4.63
C LEU A 192 15.13 20.96 -3.76
N SER A 193 16.28 21.52 -3.40
CA SER A 193 16.42 22.81 -2.69
C SER A 193 16.19 24.05 -3.57
N ASP A 194 16.02 23.88 -4.90
CA ASP A 194 15.71 25.01 -5.79
C ASP A 194 14.43 25.72 -5.31
N PRO A 195 14.43 27.06 -5.20
CA PRO A 195 13.27 27.81 -4.72
C PRO A 195 11.95 27.47 -5.41
N ARG A 196 11.98 27.12 -6.71
CA ARG A 196 10.80 26.69 -7.48
C ARG A 196 10.23 25.38 -6.95
N CYS A 197 11.11 24.43 -6.59
CA CYS A 197 10.71 23.15 -6.00
C CYS A 197 10.14 23.36 -4.61
N VAL A 198 10.78 24.16 -3.78
CA VAL A 198 10.34 24.47 -2.41
C VAL A 198 8.96 25.13 -2.43
N GLU A 199 8.78 26.19 -3.25
CA GLU A 199 7.50 26.89 -3.39
C GLU A 199 6.38 25.94 -3.86
N PHE A 200 6.64 25.14 -4.89
CA PHE A 200 5.68 24.15 -5.37
C PHE A 200 5.30 23.17 -4.26
N LEU A 201 6.27 22.61 -3.53
CA LEU A 201 6.03 21.63 -2.49
C LEU A 201 5.27 22.21 -1.30
N GLN A 202 5.54 23.46 -0.91
CA GLN A 202 4.76 24.15 0.12
C GLN A 202 3.29 24.29 -0.27
N GLN A 203 3.01 24.62 -1.53
CA GLN A 203 1.65 24.72 -2.06
C GLN A 203 1.00 23.33 -2.18
N TRP A 204 1.69 22.36 -2.76
CA TRP A 204 1.15 21.02 -3.00
C TRP A 204 0.87 20.28 -1.68
N THR A 205 1.79 20.28 -0.71
CA THR A 205 1.62 19.56 0.57
C THR A 205 0.47 20.11 1.42
N THR A 206 0.07 21.36 1.22
CA THR A 206 -1.06 21.99 1.91
C THR A 206 -2.35 21.99 1.07
N GLY A 207 -2.22 21.63 -0.21
CA GLY A 207 -3.27 21.64 -1.20
C GLY A 207 -4.33 20.55 -1.06
N ALA A 208 -5.23 20.54 -2.03
CA ALA A 208 -6.29 19.56 -2.15
C ALA A 208 -6.56 19.27 -3.63
N ASN A 209 -7.08 18.08 -3.92
CA ASN A 209 -7.52 17.71 -5.26
C ASN A 209 -8.80 18.46 -5.68
N ARG A 210 -9.29 18.20 -6.89
CA ARG A 210 -10.50 18.85 -7.45
C ARG A 210 -11.79 18.60 -6.65
N GLN A 211 -11.83 17.53 -5.84
CA GLN A 211 -12.94 17.19 -4.95
C GLN A 211 -12.82 17.85 -3.57
N GLY A 212 -11.76 18.62 -3.34
CA GLY A 212 -11.49 19.24 -2.04
C GLY A 212 -10.86 18.29 -1.02
N VAL A 213 -10.49 17.07 -1.43
CA VAL A 213 -9.77 16.12 -0.56
C VAL A 213 -8.30 16.55 -0.49
N LYS A 214 -7.75 16.64 0.70
CA LYS A 214 -6.35 16.98 0.92
C LYS A 214 -5.42 15.95 0.27
N HIS A 215 -4.31 16.43 -0.33
CA HIS A 215 -3.29 15.55 -0.90
C HIS A 215 -2.64 14.66 0.17
N LEU A 216 -2.49 15.17 1.39
CA LEU A 216 -1.83 14.51 2.51
C LEU A 216 -2.75 14.49 3.75
N GLN A 217 -2.61 13.43 4.55
CA GLN A 217 -3.18 13.37 5.90
C GLN A 217 -2.51 14.42 6.80
N ALA A 218 -3.19 14.84 7.87
CA ALA A 218 -2.71 15.89 8.77
C ALA A 218 -1.33 15.57 9.38
N GLU A 219 -1.11 14.31 9.78
CA GLU A 219 0.14 13.83 10.36
C GLU A 219 1.29 13.88 9.33
N VAL A 220 0.99 13.50 8.08
CA VAL A 220 1.95 13.54 6.97
C VAL A 220 2.29 14.99 6.62
N GLN A 221 1.28 15.86 6.56
CA GLN A 221 1.47 17.29 6.31
C GLN A 221 2.33 17.94 7.40
N ALA A 222 2.09 17.63 8.68
CA ALA A 222 2.93 18.09 9.77
C ALA A 222 4.38 17.65 9.61
N LYS A 223 4.60 16.38 9.25
CA LYS A 223 5.94 15.82 9.02
C LYS A 223 6.65 16.45 7.82
N THR A 224 5.95 16.66 6.71
CA THR A 224 6.54 17.34 5.53
C THR A 224 6.92 18.77 5.81
N ARG A 225 6.16 19.46 6.66
CA ARG A 225 6.49 20.83 7.09
C ARG A 225 7.83 20.90 7.82
N GLU A 226 8.16 19.94 8.69
CA GLU A 226 9.45 19.89 9.38
C GLU A 226 10.64 19.79 8.41
N TRP A 227 10.45 19.13 7.26
CA TRP A 227 11.47 19.01 6.22
C TRP A 227 11.53 20.21 5.27
N LEU A 228 10.39 20.86 5.01
CA LEU A 228 10.30 22.01 4.12
C LEU A 228 10.73 23.31 4.77
N VAL A 229 10.41 23.50 6.05
CA VAL A 229 10.63 24.76 6.77
C VAL A 229 11.28 24.43 8.11
N GLY A 230 12.51 24.90 8.32
CA GLY A 230 13.18 24.79 9.60
C GLY A 230 12.50 25.59 10.70
N ASP A 231 12.91 25.36 11.95
CA ASP A 231 12.43 26.12 13.11
C ASP A 231 12.77 27.64 13.01
N ASP A 232 13.76 27.96 12.19
CA ASP A 232 14.22 29.32 11.84
C ASP A 232 13.47 29.94 10.65
N GLY A 233 12.60 29.18 9.99
CA GLY A 233 11.86 29.58 8.79
C GLY A 233 12.63 29.43 7.49
N GLU A 234 13.87 28.94 7.51
CA GLU A 234 14.65 28.67 6.31
C GLU A 234 14.33 27.28 5.72
N ALA A 235 14.46 27.15 4.39
CA ALA A 235 14.26 25.87 3.71
C ALA A 235 15.36 24.88 4.08
N LYS A 236 14.98 23.69 4.55
CA LYS A 236 15.92 22.61 4.96
C LYS A 236 16.07 21.50 3.94
N LEU A 237 15.37 21.57 2.79
CA LEU A 237 15.50 20.56 1.77
C LEU A 237 16.92 20.53 1.19
N GLY A 238 17.55 19.36 1.28
CA GLY A 238 18.80 19.08 0.56
C GLY A 238 18.53 18.58 -0.86
N ASP A 239 19.52 18.78 -1.72
CA ASP A 239 19.50 18.20 -3.05
C ASP A 239 19.67 16.68 -2.97
N TRP A 240 19.06 15.98 -3.93
CA TRP A 240 19.04 14.51 -3.93
C TRP A 240 20.04 13.93 -4.92
N ASP A 241 20.97 13.10 -4.43
CA ASP A 241 21.87 12.32 -5.28
C ASP A 241 21.11 11.21 -6.00
N ILE A 242 20.93 11.37 -7.30
CA ILE A 242 20.15 10.49 -8.17
C ILE A 242 21.03 9.51 -8.96
N SER A 243 22.33 9.41 -8.66
CA SER A 243 23.27 8.62 -9.44
C SER A 243 24.02 7.57 -8.61
N ARG A 244 24.46 6.52 -9.27
CA ARG A 244 25.33 5.48 -8.73
C ARG A 244 26.37 5.09 -9.77
N ASP A 245 27.58 4.74 -9.29
CA ASP A 245 28.66 4.27 -10.12
C ASP A 245 28.55 2.77 -10.46
N ALA A 246 29.06 2.40 -11.62
CA ALA A 246 29.26 0.99 -11.97
C ALA A 246 30.21 0.28 -10.96
N PRO A 247 30.02 -1.03 -10.68
CA PRO A 247 28.94 -1.89 -11.17
C PRO A 247 27.63 -1.65 -10.40
N TYR A 248 26.54 -1.51 -11.12
CA TYR A 248 25.24 -1.30 -10.53
C TYR A 248 24.14 -1.93 -11.41
N PHE A 249 23.18 -2.62 -10.82
CA PHE A 249 22.02 -3.13 -11.52
C PHE A 249 20.92 -2.08 -11.50
N GLY A 250 20.69 -1.42 -12.63
CA GLY A 250 19.75 -0.32 -12.77
C GLY A 250 19.75 0.28 -14.17
N ILE A 251 19.14 1.43 -14.32
CA ILE A 251 18.98 2.16 -15.58
C ILE A 251 20.16 3.12 -15.75
N GLU A 252 20.87 3.02 -16.87
CA GLU A 252 21.98 3.91 -17.18
C GLU A 252 21.49 5.35 -17.45
N ILE A 253 22.23 6.32 -16.90
CA ILE A 253 21.95 7.75 -17.08
C ILE A 253 22.32 8.14 -18.53
N PRO A 254 21.44 8.79 -19.29
CA PRO A 254 21.75 9.26 -20.62
C PRO A 254 22.99 10.19 -20.62
N ASP A 255 23.87 10.00 -21.59
CA ASP A 255 25.08 10.81 -21.79
C ASP A 255 26.11 10.72 -20.62
N ALA A 256 26.00 9.71 -19.76
CA ALA A 256 26.92 9.46 -18.64
C ALA A 256 27.27 7.96 -18.52
N PRO A 257 28.08 7.42 -19.43
CA PRO A 257 28.45 6.02 -19.44
C PRO A 257 29.05 5.56 -18.11
N GLY A 258 28.58 4.40 -17.59
CA GLY A 258 28.99 3.87 -16.29
C GLY A 258 28.34 4.54 -15.08
N LYS A 259 27.36 5.43 -15.28
CA LYS A 259 26.51 6.03 -14.26
C LYS A 259 25.08 5.52 -14.41
N TYR A 260 24.47 5.17 -13.30
CA TYR A 260 23.12 4.60 -13.22
C TYR A 260 22.23 5.45 -12.33
N PHE A 261 20.93 5.47 -12.61
CA PHE A 261 20.00 6.10 -11.70
C PHE A 261 19.97 5.34 -10.36
N TYR A 262 19.96 6.11 -9.29
CA TYR A 262 19.64 5.58 -7.98
C TYR A 262 18.22 5.04 -7.96
N VAL A 263 18.01 3.90 -7.32
CA VAL A 263 16.72 3.18 -7.31
C VAL A 263 15.53 4.06 -6.91
N TRP A 264 15.72 5.06 -6.07
CA TRP A 264 14.64 5.98 -5.68
C TRP A 264 14.26 7.01 -6.75
N LEU A 265 14.99 7.09 -7.86
CA LEU A 265 14.54 7.81 -9.03
C LEU A 265 13.66 6.91 -9.90
N ASP A 266 14.11 5.69 -10.19
CA ASP A 266 13.42 4.80 -11.14
C ASP A 266 12.26 4.01 -10.52
N ALA A 267 12.31 3.70 -9.22
CA ALA A 267 11.24 2.98 -8.52
C ALA A 267 9.89 3.70 -8.61
N PRO A 268 9.74 4.99 -8.25
CA PRO A 268 8.45 5.66 -8.39
C PRO A 268 8.03 5.86 -9.86
N VAL A 269 8.96 5.91 -10.81
CA VAL A 269 8.62 5.89 -12.25
C VAL A 269 7.97 4.56 -12.64
N GLY A 270 8.26 3.49 -11.93
CA GLY A 270 7.61 2.19 -12.08
C GLY A 270 6.09 2.21 -11.97
N TYR A 271 5.51 3.17 -11.22
CA TYR A 271 4.06 3.39 -11.21
C TYR A 271 3.53 3.77 -12.59
N LEU A 272 4.22 4.69 -13.25
CA LEU A 272 3.87 5.15 -14.60
C LEU A 272 4.17 4.07 -15.65
N ALA A 273 5.27 3.35 -15.51
CA ALA A 273 5.64 2.25 -16.41
C ALA A 273 4.61 1.12 -16.37
N SER A 274 4.15 0.75 -15.17
CA SER A 274 3.08 -0.24 -14.99
C SER A 274 1.78 0.21 -15.64
N LEU A 275 1.38 1.47 -15.41
CA LEU A 275 0.19 2.03 -16.05
C LEU A 275 0.34 2.09 -17.57
N LYS A 276 1.50 2.47 -18.11
CA LYS A 276 1.77 2.53 -19.54
C LYS A 276 1.64 1.16 -20.21
N SER A 277 2.23 0.13 -19.59
CA SER A 277 2.11 -1.26 -20.04
C SER A 277 0.65 -1.75 -20.00
N TYR A 278 -0.07 -1.44 -18.92
CA TYR A 278 -1.49 -1.72 -18.80
C TYR A 278 -2.33 -1.04 -19.89
N CYS A 279 -2.10 0.25 -20.13
CA CYS A 279 -2.79 1.00 -21.17
C CYS A 279 -2.57 0.40 -22.56
N ALA A 280 -1.33 0.03 -22.87
CA ALA A 280 -0.99 -0.65 -24.14
C ALA A 280 -1.77 -1.97 -24.28
N ALA A 281 -1.83 -2.77 -23.23
CA ALA A 281 -2.56 -4.05 -23.22
C ALA A 281 -4.09 -3.88 -23.35
N LYS A 282 -4.65 -2.75 -22.90
CA LYS A 282 -6.09 -2.46 -22.93
C LYS A 282 -6.53 -1.53 -24.07
N GLY A 283 -5.61 -1.04 -24.89
CA GLY A 283 -5.92 -0.05 -25.92
C GLY A 283 -6.35 1.31 -25.37
N LEU A 284 -5.85 1.68 -24.19
CA LEU A 284 -6.08 2.99 -23.56
C LEU A 284 -4.97 3.96 -23.92
N ASP A 285 -5.30 5.25 -23.95
CA ASP A 285 -4.32 6.31 -24.15
C ASP A 285 -3.71 6.71 -22.80
N PHE A 286 -2.44 6.36 -22.61
CA PHE A 286 -1.67 6.62 -21.39
C PHE A 286 -1.50 8.13 -21.13
N ASP A 287 -1.18 8.91 -22.17
CA ASP A 287 -0.91 10.34 -22.02
C ASP A 287 -2.21 11.13 -21.77
N ALA A 288 -3.30 10.74 -22.42
CA ALA A 288 -4.62 11.30 -22.12
C ALA A 288 -5.10 10.96 -20.69
N LEU A 289 -4.82 9.74 -20.21
CA LEU A 289 -5.19 9.32 -18.86
C LEU A 289 -4.42 10.10 -17.79
N LEU A 290 -3.14 10.42 -18.04
CA LEU A 290 -2.28 11.18 -17.11
C LEU A 290 -2.04 12.63 -17.55
N ASP A 291 -2.93 13.20 -18.36
CA ASP A 291 -2.89 14.64 -18.65
C ASP A 291 -2.92 15.44 -17.34
N PRO A 292 -1.92 16.31 -17.07
CA PRO A 292 -1.89 17.17 -15.88
C PRO A 292 -3.16 18.00 -15.70
N ALA A 293 -3.80 18.42 -16.80
CA ALA A 293 -5.07 19.13 -16.80
C ALA A 293 -6.30 18.20 -16.81
N GLY A 294 -6.09 16.90 -16.96
CA GLY A 294 -7.13 15.88 -17.07
C GLY A 294 -7.87 15.59 -15.75
N PRO A 295 -9.03 14.92 -15.83
CA PRO A 295 -9.86 14.64 -14.66
C PRO A 295 -9.43 13.40 -13.86
N THR A 296 -8.54 12.57 -14.37
CA THR A 296 -8.08 11.34 -13.69
C THR A 296 -7.38 11.71 -12.38
N GLU A 297 -7.74 11.04 -11.30
CA GLU A 297 -7.10 11.21 -10.01
C GLU A 297 -6.03 10.13 -9.81
N GLN A 298 -4.84 10.55 -9.44
CA GLN A 298 -3.71 9.67 -9.14
C GLN A 298 -3.61 9.47 -7.63
N VAL A 299 -3.82 8.22 -7.17
CA VAL A 299 -3.90 7.85 -5.74
C VAL A 299 -2.85 6.81 -5.41
N HIS A 300 -2.01 7.09 -4.41
CA HIS A 300 -0.98 6.17 -3.92
C HIS A 300 -1.28 5.70 -2.51
N PHE A 301 -1.11 4.39 -2.26
CA PHE A 301 -1.06 3.81 -0.92
C PHE A 301 0.39 3.47 -0.59
N ILE A 302 0.90 3.96 0.55
CA ILE A 302 2.31 3.82 0.92
C ILE A 302 2.50 3.64 2.42
N GLY A 303 3.59 2.99 2.82
CA GLY A 303 4.04 2.95 4.21
C GLY A 303 4.64 4.28 4.69
N LYS A 304 4.60 4.52 5.99
CA LYS A 304 5.12 5.77 6.61
C LYS A 304 6.64 5.96 6.46
N ASP A 305 7.39 4.90 6.18
CA ASP A 305 8.85 4.92 6.01
C ASP A 305 9.32 5.58 4.70
N ILE A 306 8.42 5.70 3.72
CA ILE A 306 8.72 6.27 2.40
C ILE A 306 7.99 7.60 2.13
N ILE A 307 7.48 8.25 3.18
CA ILE A 307 6.80 9.56 3.07
C ILE A 307 7.70 10.58 2.38
N TYR A 308 8.98 10.67 2.76
CA TYR A 308 9.92 11.65 2.22
C TYR A 308 9.96 11.61 0.69
N PHE A 309 10.10 10.41 0.13
CA PHE A 309 10.18 10.21 -1.32
C PHE A 309 8.86 10.55 -2.03
N HIS A 310 7.72 10.18 -1.48
CA HIS A 310 6.42 10.32 -2.12
C HIS A 310 5.76 11.67 -1.90
N ALA A 311 6.08 12.35 -0.79
CA ALA A 311 5.49 13.65 -0.47
C ALA A 311 6.35 14.85 -0.90
N LEU A 312 7.64 14.64 -1.19
CA LEU A 312 8.56 15.72 -1.59
C LEU A 312 9.21 15.42 -2.95
N PHE A 313 10.00 14.35 -3.04
CA PHE A 313 10.78 14.05 -4.23
C PHE A 313 9.88 13.75 -5.44
N TRP A 314 8.97 12.81 -5.32
CA TRP A 314 8.10 12.36 -6.40
C TRP A 314 7.20 13.47 -6.99
N PRO A 315 6.46 14.27 -6.20
CA PRO A 315 5.66 15.36 -6.73
C PRO A 315 6.49 16.42 -7.43
N ALA A 316 7.65 16.81 -6.88
CA ALA A 316 8.55 17.78 -7.50
C ALA A 316 9.10 17.24 -8.84
N MET A 317 9.56 16.00 -8.87
CA MET A 317 10.07 15.36 -10.08
C MET A 317 9.01 15.34 -11.18
N LEU A 318 7.78 14.94 -10.87
CA LEU A 318 6.67 14.94 -11.83
C LEU A 318 6.31 16.33 -12.31
N LYS A 319 6.19 17.30 -11.40
CA LYS A 319 5.83 18.67 -11.72
C LYS A 319 6.77 19.28 -12.74
N PHE A 320 8.07 19.18 -12.48
CA PHE A 320 9.10 19.79 -13.34
C PHE A 320 9.46 18.94 -14.56
N ALA A 321 9.01 17.68 -14.60
CA ALA A 321 8.99 16.88 -15.82
C ALA A 321 7.71 17.08 -16.67
N GLY A 322 6.85 18.03 -16.33
CA GLY A 322 5.61 18.32 -17.05
C GLY A 322 4.54 17.23 -16.94
N ARG A 323 4.61 16.37 -15.89
CA ARG A 323 3.71 15.25 -15.69
C ARG A 323 2.71 15.52 -14.56
N LYS A 324 1.62 14.76 -14.57
CA LYS A 324 0.58 14.82 -13.52
C LYS A 324 1.16 14.40 -12.17
N THR A 325 0.96 15.26 -11.17
CA THR A 325 1.32 14.95 -9.77
C THR A 325 0.24 14.12 -9.09
N PRO A 326 0.55 13.38 -8.01
CA PRO A 326 -0.45 12.65 -7.24
C PRO A 326 -1.53 13.58 -6.69
N ASP A 327 -2.78 13.14 -6.77
CA ASP A 327 -3.92 13.82 -6.20
C ASP A 327 -4.11 13.47 -4.71
N GLN A 328 -3.65 12.27 -4.31
CA GLN A 328 -3.75 11.82 -2.92
C GLN A 328 -2.67 10.80 -2.58
N LEU A 329 -2.00 10.99 -1.45
CA LEU A 329 -1.15 9.99 -0.80
C LEU A 329 -1.88 9.45 0.43
N ASN A 330 -2.08 8.15 0.45
CA ASN A 330 -2.69 7.41 1.56
C ASN A 330 -1.60 6.68 2.32
N VAL A 331 -1.14 7.29 3.40
CA VAL A 331 -0.05 6.76 4.21
C VAL A 331 -0.62 5.93 5.36
N HIS A 332 -0.03 4.76 5.58
CA HIS A 332 -0.36 3.89 6.71
C HIS A 332 0.86 3.66 7.63
N GLY A 333 0.58 3.26 8.87
CA GLY A 333 1.60 2.82 9.83
C GLY A 333 2.13 1.42 9.52
N PHE A 334 2.98 0.92 10.40
CA PHE A 334 3.49 -0.45 10.32
C PHE A 334 2.53 -1.46 10.97
N ILE A 335 2.78 -2.73 10.70
CA ILE A 335 2.15 -3.82 11.45
C ILE A 335 3.15 -4.38 12.46
N THR A 336 2.71 -4.49 13.71
CA THR A 336 3.42 -5.18 14.80
C THR A 336 2.71 -6.51 15.09
N VAL A 337 3.36 -7.40 15.81
CA VAL A 337 2.77 -8.67 16.24
C VAL A 337 2.94 -8.77 17.74
N SER A 338 1.82 -8.79 18.47
CA SER A 338 1.79 -8.83 19.95
C SER A 338 2.67 -7.75 20.59
N GLY A 339 2.61 -6.52 20.06
CA GLY A 339 3.35 -5.35 20.52
C GLY A 339 4.82 -5.29 20.09
N GLU A 340 5.33 -6.31 19.39
CA GLU A 340 6.72 -6.35 18.94
C GLU A 340 6.86 -6.05 17.44
N LYS A 341 7.91 -5.29 17.10
CA LYS A 341 8.28 -5.10 15.69
C LYS A 341 8.72 -6.44 15.08
N MET A 342 8.15 -6.78 13.93
CA MET A 342 8.50 -8.00 13.21
C MET A 342 9.99 -8.05 12.86
N SER A 343 10.63 -9.20 13.11
CA SER A 343 12.01 -9.46 12.77
C SER A 343 12.15 -10.85 12.17
N LYS A 344 12.68 -10.93 10.93
CA LYS A 344 12.98 -12.21 10.28
C LYS A 344 14.02 -13.03 11.08
N SER A 345 14.99 -12.36 11.69
CA SER A 345 16.05 -13.02 12.47
C SER A 345 15.56 -13.58 13.80
N ARG A 346 14.50 -12.99 14.38
CA ARG A 346 13.88 -13.43 15.64
C ARG A 346 12.67 -14.34 15.44
N GLY A 347 12.24 -14.57 14.20
CA GLY A 347 11.07 -15.39 13.90
C GLY A 347 9.72 -14.84 14.41
N THR A 348 9.65 -13.52 14.70
CA THR A 348 8.46 -12.86 15.27
C THR A 348 7.48 -12.36 14.20
N GLY A 349 7.54 -12.86 12.97
CA GLY A 349 6.67 -12.43 11.88
C GLY A 349 5.66 -13.49 11.47
N ILE A 350 4.49 -13.04 10.98
CA ILE A 350 3.53 -13.92 10.32
C ILE A 350 3.98 -14.07 8.86
N SER A 351 4.28 -15.31 8.43
CA SER A 351 4.50 -15.63 7.03
C SER A 351 3.14 -15.70 6.33
N PRO A 352 2.86 -14.85 5.33
CA PRO A 352 1.57 -14.90 4.62
C PRO A 352 1.32 -16.26 3.95
N LEU A 353 2.31 -16.84 3.30
CA LEU A 353 2.14 -18.18 2.70
C LEU A 353 1.87 -19.25 3.75
N ARG A 354 2.55 -19.20 4.90
CA ARG A 354 2.29 -20.15 5.97
C ARG A 354 0.88 -20.03 6.52
N TYR A 355 0.34 -18.79 6.60
CA TYR A 355 -1.05 -18.54 6.97
C TYR A 355 -2.01 -19.30 6.05
N LEU A 356 -1.80 -19.22 4.73
CA LEU A 356 -2.63 -19.93 3.74
C LEU A 356 -2.41 -21.45 3.78
N GLU A 357 -1.16 -21.90 3.91
CA GLU A 357 -0.80 -23.33 3.92
C GLU A 357 -1.41 -24.12 5.08
N ILE A 358 -1.62 -23.50 6.23
CA ILE A 358 -2.29 -24.11 7.37
C ILE A 358 -3.83 -24.09 7.27
N GLY A 359 -4.37 -23.65 6.13
CA GLY A 359 -5.81 -23.64 5.87
C GLY A 359 -6.57 -22.45 6.46
N MET A 360 -5.89 -21.37 6.80
CA MET A 360 -6.54 -20.14 7.25
C MET A 360 -7.13 -19.40 6.05
N ASP A 361 -8.36 -18.93 6.19
CA ASP A 361 -9.08 -18.23 5.14
C ASP A 361 -8.60 -16.77 5.00
N ALA A 362 -8.43 -16.34 3.76
CA ALA A 362 -8.04 -14.96 3.43
C ALA A 362 -9.05 -13.92 3.94
N GLU A 363 -10.34 -14.23 3.85
CA GLU A 363 -11.43 -13.34 4.28
C GLU A 363 -11.35 -13.03 5.78
N TRP A 364 -10.89 -13.95 6.61
CA TRP A 364 -10.71 -13.72 8.04
C TRP A 364 -9.65 -12.66 8.31
N LEU A 365 -8.51 -12.75 7.61
CA LEU A 365 -7.43 -11.78 7.76
C LEU A 365 -7.83 -10.41 7.19
N ARG A 366 -8.48 -10.38 6.02
CA ARG A 366 -9.00 -9.16 5.40
C ARG A 366 -9.98 -8.45 6.33
N TYR A 367 -10.92 -9.19 6.90
CA TYR A 367 -11.88 -8.67 7.88
C TYR A 367 -11.19 -8.10 9.12
N TYR A 368 -10.26 -8.84 9.70
CA TYR A 368 -9.53 -8.41 10.88
C TYR A 368 -8.74 -7.11 10.65
N MET A 369 -8.04 -7.03 9.51
CA MET A 369 -7.31 -5.82 9.12
C MET A 369 -8.28 -4.65 8.92
N ALA A 370 -9.38 -4.85 8.17
CA ALA A 370 -10.39 -3.82 7.98
C ALA A 370 -11.00 -3.33 9.30
N ALA A 371 -11.22 -4.23 10.26
CA ALA A 371 -11.78 -3.87 11.56
C ALA A 371 -10.84 -3.01 12.44
N LYS A 372 -9.55 -2.91 12.08
CA LYS A 372 -8.53 -2.14 12.80
C LYS A 372 -8.04 -0.91 12.02
N LEU A 373 -7.99 -0.99 10.70
CA LEU A 373 -7.45 0.06 9.85
C LEU A 373 -8.37 1.29 9.77
N ASN A 374 -7.75 2.44 9.75
CA ASN A 374 -8.42 3.74 9.63
C ASN A 374 -7.59 4.69 8.72
N ALA A 375 -8.05 5.92 8.57
CA ALA A 375 -7.41 6.92 7.72
C ALA A 375 -6.16 7.60 8.33
N ARG A 376 -5.76 7.25 9.55
CA ARG A 376 -4.62 7.84 10.26
C ARG A 376 -3.34 7.06 10.01
N VAL A 377 -2.21 7.70 10.29
CA VAL A 377 -0.88 7.07 10.22
C VAL A 377 -0.56 6.38 11.55
N GLU A 378 -1.30 5.33 11.86
CA GLU A 378 -1.17 4.58 13.11
C GLU A 378 -0.66 3.17 12.84
N ASP A 379 0.20 2.66 13.74
CA ASP A 379 0.67 1.28 13.66
C ASP A 379 -0.47 0.32 14.07
N MET A 380 -0.63 -0.75 13.31
CA MET A 380 -1.61 -1.79 13.60
C MET A 380 -0.93 -2.95 14.33
N ASP A 381 -1.44 -3.32 15.51
CA ASP A 381 -0.97 -4.53 16.18
C ASP A 381 -1.84 -5.74 15.81
N PHE A 382 -1.20 -6.77 15.27
CA PHE A 382 -1.81 -8.08 15.08
C PHE A 382 -1.67 -8.90 16.36
N ASN A 383 -2.81 -9.17 16.98
CA ASN A 383 -2.89 -10.05 18.13
C ASN A 383 -3.68 -11.31 17.75
N PRO A 384 -3.09 -12.52 17.86
CA PRO A 384 -3.75 -13.77 17.45
C PRO A 384 -5.03 -14.08 18.23
N GLU A 385 -5.07 -13.76 19.51
CA GLU A 385 -6.26 -14.01 20.37
C GLU A 385 -7.41 -13.08 19.96
N ASP A 386 -7.14 -11.78 19.77
CA ASP A 386 -8.10 -10.80 19.26
C ASP A 386 -8.58 -11.17 17.84
N PHE A 387 -7.67 -11.66 16.99
CA PHE A 387 -8.02 -12.14 15.66
C PHE A 387 -9.07 -13.27 15.72
N VAL A 388 -8.80 -14.33 16.50
CA VAL A 388 -9.72 -15.46 16.67
C VAL A 388 -11.04 -15.02 17.30
N ALA A 389 -10.98 -14.20 18.35
CA ALA A 389 -12.17 -13.72 19.04
C ALA A 389 -13.06 -12.90 18.09
N ARG A 390 -12.46 -12.01 17.29
CA ARG A 390 -13.19 -11.13 16.36
C ARG A 390 -13.80 -11.89 15.18
N VAL A 391 -13.09 -12.81 14.58
CA VAL A 391 -13.63 -13.66 13.51
C VAL A 391 -14.82 -14.47 14.03
N ASN A 392 -14.67 -15.11 15.20
CA ASN A 392 -15.75 -15.91 15.78
C ASN A 392 -16.96 -15.08 16.20
N SER A 393 -16.75 -13.91 16.83
CA SER A 393 -17.86 -13.08 17.30
C SER A 393 -18.60 -12.40 16.14
N ASP A 394 -17.87 -11.82 15.20
CA ASP A 394 -18.45 -10.96 14.18
C ASP A 394 -18.87 -11.75 12.92
N LEU A 395 -17.94 -12.48 12.30
CA LEU A 395 -18.26 -13.22 11.06
C LEU A 395 -19.14 -14.42 11.34
N VAL A 396 -18.77 -15.26 12.32
CA VAL A 396 -19.53 -16.49 12.63
C VAL A 396 -20.75 -16.18 13.47
N GLY A 397 -20.57 -15.51 14.62
CA GLY A 397 -21.61 -15.30 15.63
C GLY A 397 -22.68 -14.28 15.25
N LYS A 398 -22.37 -13.31 14.38
CA LYS A 398 -23.34 -12.31 13.93
C LYS A 398 -23.72 -12.50 12.47
N TYR A 399 -22.78 -12.34 11.54
CA TYR A 399 -23.08 -12.26 10.11
C TYR A 399 -23.58 -13.60 9.54
N VAL A 400 -22.78 -14.65 9.56
CA VAL A 400 -23.17 -15.96 9.02
C VAL A 400 -24.34 -16.57 9.81
N ASN A 401 -24.41 -16.30 11.11
CA ASN A 401 -25.48 -16.78 11.98
C ASN A 401 -26.88 -16.36 11.50
N ILE A 402 -27.04 -15.16 10.90
CA ILE A 402 -28.32 -14.70 10.34
C ILE A 402 -28.80 -15.69 9.28
N ALA A 403 -27.96 -16.01 8.30
CA ALA A 403 -28.31 -16.94 7.22
C ALA A 403 -28.53 -18.35 7.76
N SER A 404 -27.64 -18.84 8.62
CA SER A 404 -27.71 -20.19 9.21
C SER A 404 -29.02 -20.43 9.96
N ARG A 405 -29.53 -19.42 10.67
CA ARG A 405 -30.76 -19.53 11.45
C ARG A 405 -32.02 -19.35 10.61
N ALA A 406 -32.03 -18.45 9.64
CA ALA A 406 -33.22 -18.10 8.85
C ALA A 406 -33.42 -19.04 7.65
N ALA A 407 -32.33 -19.44 6.98
CA ALA A 407 -32.43 -20.17 5.72
C ALA A 407 -33.12 -21.55 5.86
N ALA A 408 -32.93 -22.23 6.98
CA ALA A 408 -33.50 -23.59 7.17
C ALA A 408 -35.04 -23.63 7.18
N PHE A 409 -35.71 -22.53 7.53
CA PHE A 409 -37.19 -22.47 7.59
C PHE A 409 -37.81 -22.40 6.18
N ILE A 410 -37.13 -21.74 5.24
CA ILE A 410 -37.69 -21.44 3.91
C ILE A 410 -37.92 -22.72 3.10
N PRO A 411 -36.96 -23.60 2.84
CA PRO A 411 -37.21 -24.85 2.10
C PRO A 411 -38.06 -25.83 2.90
N ARG A 412 -38.00 -25.79 4.23
CA ARG A 412 -38.73 -26.74 5.08
C ARG A 412 -40.26 -26.47 5.10
N HIS A 413 -40.66 -25.23 5.03
CA HIS A 413 -42.05 -24.84 5.28
C HIS A 413 -42.68 -24.02 4.14
N PHE A 414 -41.92 -23.54 3.18
CA PHE A 414 -42.33 -22.59 2.15
C PHE A 414 -41.80 -22.92 0.76
N ASP A 415 -41.43 -24.19 0.51
CA ASP A 415 -41.00 -24.69 -0.79
C ASP A 415 -39.83 -23.91 -1.43
N GLY A 416 -39.00 -23.26 -0.61
CA GLY A 416 -37.88 -22.42 -1.06
C GLY A 416 -38.27 -20.98 -1.43
N GLU A 417 -39.53 -20.60 -1.31
CA GLU A 417 -40.01 -19.27 -1.69
C GLU A 417 -39.92 -18.25 -0.56
N LEU A 418 -39.37 -17.06 -0.90
CA LEU A 418 -39.36 -15.90 -0.03
C LEU A 418 -40.65 -15.08 -0.23
N ALA A 419 -41.24 -14.57 0.85
CA ALA A 419 -42.35 -13.66 0.78
C ALA A 419 -42.21 -12.60 1.88
N TYR A 420 -42.69 -11.43 1.57
CA TYR A 420 -42.65 -10.26 2.45
C TYR A 420 -44.06 -9.76 2.70
N ASP A 421 -44.42 -9.55 3.99
CA ASP A 421 -45.62 -8.86 4.40
C ASP A 421 -45.34 -7.38 4.56
N GLY A 422 -46.04 -6.53 3.80
CA GLY A 422 -45.93 -5.09 3.82
C GLY A 422 -45.01 -4.50 2.74
N ASP A 423 -44.56 -3.27 2.99
CA ASP A 423 -43.82 -2.46 2.02
C ASP A 423 -42.38 -2.89 1.86
N THR A 424 -42.07 -3.53 0.73
CA THR A 424 -40.72 -3.94 0.36
C THR A 424 -39.84 -2.75 -0.08
N ASP A 425 -40.47 -1.65 -0.57
CA ASP A 425 -39.75 -0.45 -0.98
C ASP A 425 -39.20 0.29 0.24
N ALA A 426 -39.93 0.29 1.36
CA ALA A 426 -39.45 0.84 2.63
C ALA A 426 -38.26 0.08 3.17
N LEU A 427 -38.28 -1.26 3.08
CA LEU A 427 -37.13 -2.08 3.48
C LEU A 427 -35.87 -1.84 2.61
N ALA A 428 -36.08 -1.73 1.29
CA ALA A 428 -34.99 -1.41 0.36
C ALA A 428 -34.44 0.01 0.61
N ALA A 429 -35.29 0.99 0.90
CA ALA A 429 -34.86 2.35 1.22
C ALA A 429 -34.04 2.41 2.52
N GLU A 430 -34.45 1.65 3.55
CA GLU A 430 -33.67 1.52 4.80
C GLU A 430 -32.27 0.98 4.55
N PHE A 431 -32.14 -0.11 3.79
CA PHE A 431 -30.81 -0.66 3.45
C PHE A 431 -29.99 0.29 2.59
N ALA A 432 -30.60 1.03 1.66
CA ALA A 432 -29.90 2.01 0.84
C ALA A 432 -29.35 3.17 1.69
N GLN A 433 -30.13 3.67 2.66
CA GLN A 433 -29.69 4.72 3.59
C GLN A 433 -28.51 4.25 4.46
N GLN A 434 -28.56 3.02 4.96
CA GLN A 434 -27.46 2.42 5.73
C GLN A 434 -26.20 2.27 4.88
N ALA A 435 -26.34 1.83 3.64
CA ALA A 435 -25.23 1.65 2.71
C ALA A 435 -24.50 2.97 2.37
N GLU A 436 -25.21 4.10 2.37
CA GLU A 436 -24.63 5.43 2.09
C GLU A 436 -23.56 5.83 3.12
N SER A 437 -23.84 5.70 4.43
CA SER A 437 -22.87 5.99 5.49
C SER A 437 -21.67 5.06 5.42
N ILE A 438 -21.91 3.77 5.17
CA ILE A 438 -20.85 2.75 5.06
C ILE A 438 -19.97 3.02 3.83
N ARG A 439 -20.58 3.38 2.69
CA ARG A 439 -19.84 3.78 1.47
C ARG A 439 -18.94 4.99 1.73
N ALA A 440 -19.48 6.01 2.38
CA ALA A 440 -18.71 7.20 2.74
C ALA A 440 -17.53 6.86 3.69
N ALA A 441 -17.72 5.91 4.61
CA ALA A 441 -16.66 5.44 5.48
C ALA A 441 -15.55 4.70 4.71
N PHE A 442 -15.89 3.84 3.74
CA PHE A 442 -14.90 3.19 2.87
C PHE A 442 -14.15 4.21 2.02
N GLU A 443 -14.84 5.16 1.40
CA GLU A 443 -14.20 6.22 0.60
C GLU A 443 -13.21 7.03 1.43
N ALA A 444 -13.58 7.36 2.67
CA ALA A 444 -12.72 8.06 3.63
C ALA A 444 -11.61 7.16 4.23
N ARG A 445 -11.52 5.89 3.88
CA ARG A 445 -10.61 4.88 4.45
C ARG A 445 -10.82 4.62 5.96
N GLU A 446 -11.99 4.96 6.47
CA GLU A 446 -12.43 4.66 7.84
C GLU A 446 -12.98 3.22 7.91
N TYR A 447 -12.14 2.23 7.55
CA TYR A 447 -12.57 0.84 7.41
C TYR A 447 -13.12 0.26 8.73
N ASN A 448 -12.46 0.56 9.86
CA ASN A 448 -12.91 0.14 11.17
C ASN A 448 -14.31 0.69 11.53
N ARG A 449 -14.62 1.92 11.10
CA ARG A 449 -15.95 2.51 11.25
C ARG A 449 -16.97 1.79 10.36
N ALA A 450 -16.65 1.58 9.08
CA ALA A 450 -17.52 0.86 8.15
C ALA A 450 -17.86 -0.54 8.68
N VAL A 451 -16.87 -1.32 9.07
CA VAL A 451 -17.05 -2.67 9.63
C VAL A 451 -17.91 -2.63 10.91
N ARG A 452 -17.66 -1.69 11.82
CA ARG A 452 -18.44 -1.54 13.05
C ARG A 452 -19.92 -1.20 12.76
N GLU A 453 -20.20 -0.32 11.81
CA GLU A 453 -21.56 0.01 11.38
C GLU A 453 -22.27 -1.20 10.76
N ILE A 454 -21.58 -1.96 9.89
CA ILE A 454 -22.10 -3.21 9.30
C ILE A 454 -22.46 -4.23 10.40
N MET A 455 -21.56 -4.44 11.37
CA MET A 455 -21.83 -5.38 12.47
C MET A 455 -22.94 -4.92 13.41
N ALA A 456 -23.13 -3.61 13.59
CA ALA A 456 -24.28 -3.08 14.32
C ALA A 456 -25.61 -3.35 13.58
N HIS A 457 -25.62 -3.36 12.24
CA HIS A 457 -26.78 -3.79 11.47
C HIS A 457 -27.03 -5.30 11.63
N ALA A 458 -25.97 -6.12 11.61
CA ALA A 458 -26.07 -7.56 11.86
C ALA A 458 -26.68 -7.86 13.25
N ASP A 459 -26.27 -7.11 14.28
CA ASP A 459 -26.82 -7.22 15.64
C ASP A 459 -28.32 -6.91 15.65
N ARG A 460 -28.78 -5.84 14.98
CA ARG A 460 -30.21 -5.50 14.88
C ARG A 460 -31.05 -6.59 14.21
N ILE A 461 -30.55 -7.16 13.13
CA ILE A 461 -31.23 -8.27 12.43
C ILE A 461 -31.34 -9.49 13.35
N ASN A 462 -30.26 -9.87 14.03
CA ASN A 462 -30.28 -11.00 14.97
C ASN A 462 -31.26 -10.74 16.14
N GLN A 463 -31.23 -9.54 16.71
CA GLN A 463 -32.15 -9.15 17.81
C GLN A 463 -33.63 -9.19 17.39
N ALA A 464 -33.93 -8.69 16.18
CA ALA A 464 -35.32 -8.75 15.64
C ALA A 464 -35.75 -10.22 15.41
N PHE A 465 -34.86 -11.06 14.88
CA PHE A 465 -35.11 -12.48 14.69
C PHE A 465 -35.32 -13.22 16.02
N ASP A 466 -34.50 -12.92 17.04
CA ASP A 466 -34.63 -13.48 18.37
C ASP A 466 -35.95 -13.06 19.05
N ALA A 467 -36.30 -11.79 18.95
CA ALA A 467 -37.55 -11.27 19.53
C ALA A 467 -38.82 -11.91 18.90
N ALA A 468 -38.76 -12.19 17.58
CA ALA A 468 -39.83 -12.83 16.86
C ALA A 468 -39.98 -14.34 17.15
N GLN A 469 -38.94 -15.00 17.67
CA GLN A 469 -38.93 -16.41 18.03
C GLN A 469 -39.49 -17.36 16.95
N PRO A 470 -39.00 -17.31 15.68
CA PRO A 470 -39.56 -18.08 14.58
C PRO A 470 -39.57 -19.59 14.82
N TRP A 471 -38.65 -20.11 15.60
CA TRP A 471 -38.57 -21.53 16.00
C TRP A 471 -39.78 -21.97 16.86
N VAL A 472 -40.39 -21.04 17.61
CA VAL A 472 -41.61 -21.32 18.38
C VAL A 472 -42.80 -21.41 17.43
N MET A 473 -42.92 -20.45 16.49
CA MET A 473 -43.95 -20.46 15.47
C MET A 473 -43.91 -21.68 14.57
N ALA A 474 -42.68 -22.11 14.19
CA ALA A 474 -42.46 -23.28 13.33
C ALA A 474 -42.89 -24.59 13.98
N LYS A 475 -42.85 -24.75 15.30
CA LYS A 475 -43.29 -25.97 16.00
C LYS A 475 -44.80 -26.29 15.75
N GLY A 476 -45.63 -25.28 15.59
CA GLY A 476 -47.06 -25.42 15.37
C GLY A 476 -47.52 -25.21 13.92
N ILE A 477 -46.58 -25.05 12.96
CA ILE A 477 -46.86 -24.52 11.63
C ILE A 477 -47.85 -25.37 10.81
N GLY A 478 -47.91 -26.69 11.03
CA GLY A 478 -48.82 -27.58 10.30
C GLY A 478 -50.31 -27.35 10.64
N ALA A 479 -50.61 -26.86 11.84
CA ALA A 479 -51.96 -26.51 12.30
C ALA A 479 -52.17 -24.97 12.35
N ALA A 480 -51.17 -24.19 11.96
CA ALA A 480 -51.23 -22.70 12.00
C ALA A 480 -52.15 -22.18 10.91
N ASP A 481 -52.82 -21.06 11.22
CA ASP A 481 -53.60 -20.30 10.25
C ASP A 481 -52.69 -19.61 9.19
N ALA A 482 -53.30 -19.13 8.10
CA ALA A 482 -52.56 -18.51 7.00
C ALA A 482 -51.79 -17.26 7.46
N ALA A 483 -52.30 -16.51 8.43
CA ALA A 483 -51.63 -15.30 8.94
C ALA A 483 -50.35 -15.66 9.71
N THR A 484 -50.39 -16.67 10.56
CA THR A 484 -49.18 -17.17 11.28
C THR A 484 -48.12 -17.73 10.33
N ARG A 485 -48.54 -18.45 9.28
CA ARG A 485 -47.64 -18.96 8.23
C ARG A 485 -46.96 -17.80 7.48
N ALA A 486 -47.76 -16.83 7.02
CA ALA A 486 -47.24 -15.65 6.32
C ALA A 486 -46.26 -14.85 7.19
N ARG A 487 -46.60 -14.66 8.48
CA ARG A 487 -45.70 -13.98 9.42
C ARG A 487 -44.36 -14.71 9.62
N LEU A 488 -44.36 -16.05 9.74
CA LEU A 488 -43.12 -16.80 9.85
C LEU A 488 -42.26 -16.68 8.59
N GLN A 489 -42.90 -16.76 7.41
CA GLN A 489 -42.23 -16.61 6.13
C GLN A 489 -41.64 -15.20 5.99
N ASP A 490 -42.38 -14.14 6.34
CA ASP A 490 -41.92 -12.76 6.32
C ASP A 490 -40.72 -12.54 7.24
N ILE A 491 -40.71 -13.01 8.49
CA ILE A 491 -39.63 -12.90 9.44
C ILE A 491 -38.34 -13.51 8.86
N CYS A 492 -38.43 -14.75 8.32
CA CYS A 492 -37.29 -15.44 7.75
C CYS A 492 -36.80 -14.76 6.46
N SER A 493 -37.74 -14.31 5.61
CA SER A 493 -37.43 -13.60 4.36
C SER A 493 -36.71 -12.26 4.62
N ARG A 494 -37.16 -11.48 5.61
CA ARG A 494 -36.52 -10.21 6.01
C ARG A 494 -35.12 -10.43 6.58
N ALA A 495 -34.92 -11.48 7.38
CA ALA A 495 -33.59 -11.82 7.89
C ALA A 495 -32.64 -12.15 6.74
N LEU A 496 -33.07 -12.91 5.74
CA LEU A 496 -32.27 -13.26 4.55
C LEU A 496 -32.05 -12.04 3.63
N ALA A 497 -33.01 -11.13 3.50
CA ALA A 497 -32.81 -9.85 2.80
C ALA A 497 -31.76 -8.99 3.50
N GLY A 498 -31.81 -8.92 4.84
CA GLY A 498 -30.79 -8.26 5.65
C GLY A 498 -29.40 -8.90 5.48
N PHE A 499 -29.31 -10.23 5.50
CA PHE A 499 -28.06 -10.92 5.22
C PHE A 499 -27.49 -10.58 3.84
N LYS A 500 -28.33 -10.56 2.80
CA LYS A 500 -27.93 -10.12 1.45
C LYS A 500 -27.41 -8.70 1.45
N ALA A 501 -28.09 -7.76 2.11
CA ALA A 501 -27.66 -6.37 2.21
C ALA A 501 -26.30 -6.25 2.91
N LEU A 502 -26.10 -6.96 4.03
CA LEU A 502 -24.81 -7.03 4.74
C LEU A 502 -23.71 -7.62 3.87
N SER A 503 -24.01 -8.66 3.07
CA SER A 503 -23.05 -9.27 2.13
C SER A 503 -22.59 -8.24 1.08
N VAL A 504 -23.49 -7.43 0.55
CA VAL A 504 -23.13 -6.34 -0.37
C VAL A 504 -22.26 -5.29 0.33
N MET A 505 -22.58 -4.90 1.56
CA MET A 505 -21.81 -3.94 2.33
C MET A 505 -20.41 -4.47 2.70
N LEU A 506 -20.27 -5.78 2.94
CA LEU A 506 -19.00 -6.43 3.25
C LEU A 506 -18.18 -6.80 2.01
N ALA A 507 -18.76 -6.80 0.82
CA ALA A 507 -18.09 -7.23 -0.42
C ALA A 507 -16.75 -6.51 -0.73
N PRO A 508 -16.51 -5.24 -0.33
CA PRO A 508 -15.18 -4.67 -0.45
C PRO A 508 -14.14 -5.37 0.44
N VAL A 509 -14.56 -5.89 1.59
CA VAL A 509 -13.67 -6.47 2.62
C VAL A 509 -13.42 -7.96 2.36
N LEU A 510 -14.47 -8.72 2.05
CA LEU A 510 -14.43 -10.19 1.93
C LEU A 510 -14.13 -10.68 0.51
#